data_3450eba27a11008a08de1ab7c7eb7585
#
_entry.id   3450eba27a11008a08de1ab7c7eb7585
#
_cell.length_a   1.000
_cell.length_b   1.000
_cell.length_c   1.000
_cell.angle_alpha   90.00
_cell.angle_beta   90.00
_cell.angle_gamma   90.00
#
_symmetry.space_group_name_H-M   'P 1'
#
loop_
_entity.id
_entity.type
_entity.pdbx_description
1 polymer ?
#
loop_
_entity_poly.entity_id
_entity_poly.type
_entity_poly.pdbx_seq_one_letter_code
_entity_poly.pdbx_strand_id
1 'polypeptide(L)'
;MEIFTDVERHILERTDKRFKWIARDENGCLYIYNIKPYKDEEYGFFSTKSNGGYLFNKCVSDVLFKNITWENSPIQYRDDELLTPKEREYLKLVFKPFASNIMYVQKKIRSDNTEYIVARTYKDSIIFPYFTKGTMYKGMKLEVKYTLKELGIKYNE
;
A
#
# COMPACT_ATOMS: atom_id res chain seq x y z
N MET A 1 10.40 -19.23 -4.93
CA MET A 1 11.23 -18.52 -5.94
C MET A 1 10.97 -17.02 -5.81
N GLU A 2 12.02 -16.25 -5.64
CA GLU A 2 11.86 -14.80 -5.65
C GLU A 2 11.56 -14.32 -7.07
N ILE A 3 10.50 -13.52 -7.21
CA ILE A 3 10.07 -12.99 -8.52
C ILE A 3 11.03 -11.89 -9.00
N PHE A 4 11.55 -11.09 -8.06
CA PHE A 4 12.45 -9.98 -8.36
C PHE A 4 13.86 -10.25 -7.90
N THR A 5 14.83 -9.92 -8.72
CA THR A 5 16.24 -9.87 -8.33
C THR A 5 16.50 -8.65 -7.42
N ASP A 6 17.63 -8.61 -6.73
CA ASP A 6 18.00 -7.47 -5.87
C ASP A 6 18.10 -6.16 -6.68
N VAL A 7 18.58 -6.22 -7.89
CA VAL A 7 18.67 -5.06 -8.80
C VAL A 7 17.25 -4.57 -9.15
N GLU A 8 16.37 -5.48 -9.49
CA GLU A 8 14.97 -5.17 -9.82
C GLU A 8 14.22 -4.56 -8.63
N ARG A 9 14.39 -5.13 -7.42
CA ARG A 9 13.83 -4.53 -6.18
C ARG A 9 14.32 -3.10 -5.98
N HIS A 10 15.63 -2.89 -6.15
CA HIS A 10 16.25 -1.58 -6.00
C HIS A 10 15.66 -0.55 -6.96
N ILE A 11 15.38 -0.95 -8.20
CA ILE A 11 14.73 -0.10 -9.19
C ILE A 11 13.29 0.21 -8.76
N LEU A 12 12.51 -0.82 -8.39
CA LEU A 12 11.11 -0.67 -8.01
C LEU A 12 10.92 0.20 -6.76
N GLU A 13 11.81 0.07 -5.77
CA GLU A 13 11.77 0.89 -4.55
C GLU A 13 11.95 2.39 -4.84
N ARG A 14 12.63 2.73 -5.93
CA ARG A 14 12.91 4.10 -6.35
C ARG A 14 11.90 4.66 -7.35
N THR A 15 10.98 3.86 -7.84
CA THR A 15 9.86 4.37 -8.64
C THR A 15 8.96 5.25 -7.77
N ASP A 16 8.21 6.14 -8.38
CA ASP A 16 7.23 6.96 -7.67
C ASP A 16 6.33 6.05 -6.80
N LYS A 17 6.13 6.45 -5.55
CA LYS A 17 5.38 5.66 -4.56
C LYS A 17 3.93 5.39 -4.94
N ARG A 18 3.38 6.15 -5.90
CA ARG A 18 2.05 5.89 -6.43
C ARG A 18 1.96 4.56 -7.16
N PHE A 19 3.06 4.11 -7.78
CA PHE A 19 3.08 2.85 -8.52
C PHE A 19 3.25 1.66 -7.57
N LYS A 20 2.39 0.68 -7.72
CA LYS A 20 2.32 -0.49 -6.84
C LYS A 20 2.24 -1.81 -7.59
N TRP A 21 1.91 -1.76 -8.88
CA TRP A 21 1.69 -2.93 -9.72
C TRP A 21 2.63 -2.91 -10.91
N ILE A 22 3.09 -4.09 -11.30
CA ILE A 22 3.88 -4.30 -12.51
C ILE A 22 3.22 -5.38 -13.36
N ALA A 23 3.19 -5.18 -14.66
CA ALA A 23 2.64 -6.16 -15.60
C ALA A 23 3.39 -6.13 -16.91
N ARG A 24 3.51 -7.31 -17.53
CA ARG A 24 4.06 -7.45 -18.87
C ARG A 24 2.95 -7.83 -19.83
N ASP A 25 2.79 -7.04 -20.88
CA ASP A 25 1.84 -7.32 -21.96
C ASP A 25 2.31 -8.53 -22.78
N GLU A 26 1.40 -9.12 -23.55
CA GLU A 26 1.68 -10.27 -24.41
C GLU A 26 2.81 -9.99 -25.42
N ASN A 27 2.93 -8.75 -25.89
CA ASN A 27 3.99 -8.31 -26.79
C ASN A 27 5.36 -8.09 -26.13
N GLY A 28 5.46 -8.29 -24.81
CA GLY A 28 6.69 -8.11 -24.04
C GLY A 28 6.90 -6.73 -23.41
N CYS A 29 6.05 -5.76 -23.71
CA CYS A 29 6.12 -4.43 -23.09
C CYS A 29 5.82 -4.52 -21.59
N LEU A 30 6.61 -3.81 -20.79
CA LEU A 30 6.53 -3.82 -19.33
C LEU A 30 6.04 -2.46 -18.81
N TYR A 31 5.00 -2.48 -17.99
CA TYR A 31 4.39 -1.28 -17.41
C TYR A 31 4.30 -1.39 -15.90
N ILE A 32 4.35 -0.23 -15.22
CA ILE A 32 3.96 -0.10 -13.81
C ILE A 32 2.68 0.71 -13.70
N TYR A 33 1.87 0.41 -12.69
CA TYR A 33 0.53 1.00 -12.52
C TYR A 33 0.33 1.43 -11.07
N ASN A 34 -0.42 2.52 -10.88
CA ASN A 34 -0.81 3.01 -9.55
C ASN A 34 -2.00 2.24 -8.96
N ILE A 35 -2.84 1.66 -9.80
CA ILE A 35 -3.97 0.80 -9.42
C ILE A 35 -3.83 -0.55 -10.10
N LYS A 36 -4.50 -1.58 -9.57
CA LYS A 36 -4.47 -2.91 -10.17
C LYS A 36 -5.00 -2.88 -11.60
N PRO A 37 -4.19 -3.19 -12.61
CA PRO A 37 -4.67 -3.26 -13.98
C PRO A 37 -5.47 -4.56 -14.20
N TYR A 38 -6.37 -4.52 -15.14
CA TYR A 38 -7.06 -5.73 -15.60
C TYR A 38 -6.42 -6.25 -16.89
N LYS A 39 -6.45 -7.57 -17.04
CA LYS A 39 -5.94 -8.27 -18.22
C LYS A 39 -6.98 -8.23 -19.33
N ASP A 40 -6.62 -7.68 -20.48
CA ASP A 40 -7.43 -7.73 -21.70
C ASP A 40 -6.89 -8.83 -22.59
N GLU A 41 -7.50 -10.00 -22.52
CA GLU A 41 -7.04 -11.18 -23.27
C GLU A 41 -7.33 -11.08 -24.77
N GLU A 42 -8.32 -10.29 -25.16
CA GLU A 42 -8.66 -10.08 -26.57
C GLU A 42 -7.57 -9.28 -27.30
N TYR A 43 -7.05 -8.26 -26.65
CA TYR A 43 -6.05 -7.36 -27.24
C TYR A 43 -4.62 -7.59 -26.77
N GLY A 44 -4.41 -8.48 -25.78
CA GLY A 44 -3.09 -8.85 -25.29
C GLY A 44 -2.35 -7.79 -24.49
N PHE A 45 -3.08 -6.95 -23.76
CA PHE A 45 -2.46 -5.92 -22.91
C PHE A 45 -3.17 -5.79 -21.55
N PHE A 46 -2.49 -5.11 -20.64
CA PHE A 46 -3.08 -4.68 -19.37
C PHE A 46 -3.56 -3.24 -19.47
N SER A 47 -4.70 -2.95 -18.84
CA SER A 47 -5.28 -1.62 -18.85
C SER A 47 -5.87 -1.25 -17.49
N THR A 48 -6.10 0.04 -17.29
CA THR A 48 -6.82 0.59 -16.16
C THR A 48 -7.94 1.49 -16.66
N LYS A 49 -8.95 1.73 -15.82
CA LYS A 49 -10.04 2.67 -16.14
C LYS A 49 -9.57 4.14 -16.18
N SER A 50 -8.36 4.40 -15.71
CA SER A 50 -7.70 5.71 -15.76
C SER A 50 -6.32 5.53 -16.38
N ASN A 51 -5.74 6.58 -16.98
CA ASN A 51 -4.41 6.54 -17.57
C ASN A 51 -3.32 6.37 -16.50
N GLY A 52 -3.18 5.16 -15.96
CA GLY A 52 -2.33 4.86 -14.82
C GLY A 52 -1.06 4.07 -15.12
N GLY A 53 -0.82 3.70 -16.37
CA GLY A 53 0.35 2.89 -16.76
C GLY A 53 1.54 3.76 -17.16
N TYR A 54 2.72 3.39 -16.68
CA TYR A 54 4.00 3.97 -17.09
C TYR A 54 4.84 2.89 -17.77
N LEU A 55 5.21 3.13 -19.03
CA LEU A 55 6.01 2.19 -19.84
C LEU A 55 7.48 2.23 -19.43
N PHE A 56 8.06 1.08 -19.15
CA PHE A 56 9.52 0.94 -19.08
C PHE A 56 10.13 0.99 -20.47
N ASN A 57 11.30 1.62 -20.56
CA ASN A 57 12.10 1.59 -21.78
C ASN A 57 12.36 0.14 -22.21
N LYS A 58 12.31 -0.13 -23.51
CA LYS A 58 12.54 -1.47 -24.07
C LYS A 58 13.86 -2.07 -23.65
N CYS A 59 14.93 -1.29 -23.53
CA CYS A 59 16.22 -1.77 -23.05
C CYS A 59 16.13 -2.35 -21.64
N VAL A 60 15.30 -1.78 -20.76
CA VAL A 60 15.06 -2.28 -19.41
C VAL A 60 14.22 -3.55 -19.46
N SER A 61 13.12 -3.55 -20.21
CA SER A 61 12.18 -4.67 -20.27
C SER A 61 12.76 -5.90 -20.99
N ASP A 62 13.74 -5.73 -21.87
CA ASP A 62 14.41 -6.82 -22.56
C ASP A 62 15.48 -7.50 -21.71
N VAL A 63 16.01 -6.82 -20.70
CA VAL A 63 17.13 -7.31 -19.86
C VAL A 63 16.66 -7.66 -18.45
N LEU A 64 15.79 -6.86 -17.86
CA LEU A 64 15.32 -7.00 -16.48
C LEU A 64 13.88 -7.48 -16.42
N PHE A 65 13.46 -7.88 -15.22
CA PHE A 65 12.08 -8.30 -14.92
C PHE A 65 11.61 -9.50 -15.77
N LYS A 66 12.52 -10.38 -16.14
CA LYS A 66 12.20 -11.54 -16.99
C LYS A 66 11.25 -12.55 -16.34
N ASN A 67 11.20 -12.55 -15.00
CA ASN A 67 10.27 -13.39 -14.26
C ASN A 67 8.84 -12.82 -14.24
N ILE A 68 8.65 -11.58 -14.74
CA ILE A 68 7.33 -10.99 -14.93
C ILE A 68 6.88 -11.33 -16.35
N THR A 69 5.87 -12.17 -16.43
CA THR A 69 5.35 -12.68 -17.71
C THR A 69 3.90 -12.23 -17.90
N TRP A 70 3.39 -12.41 -19.13
CA TRP A 70 1.97 -12.21 -19.42
C TRP A 70 1.09 -13.09 -18.52
N GLU A 71 1.49 -14.35 -18.30
CA GLU A 71 0.72 -15.33 -17.54
C GLU A 71 0.62 -15.00 -16.05
N ASN A 72 1.71 -14.52 -15.43
CA ASN A 72 1.75 -14.24 -14.00
C ASN A 72 1.41 -12.79 -13.63
N SER A 73 1.24 -11.93 -14.62
CA SER A 73 0.87 -10.53 -14.40
C SER A 73 -0.64 -10.37 -14.12
N PRO A 74 -1.08 -9.34 -13.41
CA PRO A 74 -0.25 -8.30 -12.80
C PRO A 74 0.31 -8.74 -11.44
N ILE A 75 1.46 -8.21 -11.05
CA ILE A 75 2.07 -8.48 -9.74
C ILE A 75 2.12 -7.20 -8.92
N GLN A 76 1.64 -7.29 -7.69
CA GLN A 76 1.77 -6.20 -6.73
C GLN A 76 3.17 -6.26 -6.12
N TYR A 77 3.96 -5.21 -6.31
CA TYR A 77 5.32 -5.14 -5.78
C TYR A 77 5.46 -4.18 -4.59
N ARG A 78 4.44 -3.41 -4.32
CA ARG A 78 4.39 -2.49 -3.18
C ARG A 78 3.02 -2.58 -2.52
N ASP A 79 3.00 -2.78 -1.22
CA ASP A 79 1.77 -2.83 -0.45
C ASP A 79 1.07 -1.46 -0.42
N ASP A 80 -0.24 -1.49 -0.26
CA ASP A 80 -0.99 -0.27 0.00
C ASP A 80 -0.56 0.31 1.34
N GLU A 81 -0.10 1.54 1.33
CA GLU A 81 0.23 2.23 2.57
C GLU A 81 -1.08 2.59 3.29
N LEU A 82 -1.31 1.95 4.44
CA LEU A 82 -2.46 2.25 5.30
C LEU A 82 -2.33 3.64 5.95
N LEU A 83 -1.10 4.07 6.19
CA LEU A 83 -0.78 5.36 6.80
C LEU A 83 0.23 6.10 5.93
N THR A 84 0.04 7.42 5.82
CA THR A 84 1.11 8.27 5.29
C THR A 84 2.31 8.25 6.24
N PRO A 85 3.53 8.60 5.77
CA PRO A 85 4.70 8.66 6.66
C PRO A 85 4.49 9.56 7.88
N LYS A 86 3.83 10.71 7.72
CA LYS A 86 3.52 11.63 8.83
C LYS A 86 2.50 11.06 9.80
N GLU A 87 1.45 10.42 9.31
CA GLU A 87 0.46 9.73 10.14
C GLU A 87 1.10 8.61 10.95
N ARG A 88 1.96 7.82 10.32
CA ARG A 88 2.70 6.74 10.98
C ARG A 88 3.62 7.27 12.07
N GLU A 89 4.38 8.32 11.79
CA GLU A 89 5.26 8.95 12.77
C GLU A 89 4.47 9.50 13.96
N TYR A 90 3.38 10.20 13.70
CA TYR A 90 2.50 10.72 14.74
C TYR A 90 1.97 9.60 15.63
N LEU A 91 1.37 8.57 15.05
CA LEU A 91 0.82 7.44 15.83
C LEU A 91 1.93 6.69 16.58
N LYS A 92 3.10 6.55 15.98
CA LYS A 92 4.26 5.94 16.65
C LYS A 92 4.66 6.69 17.91
N LEU A 93 4.65 8.02 17.88
CA LEU A 93 4.96 8.86 19.04
C LEU A 93 3.89 8.74 20.12
N VAL A 94 2.62 8.87 19.76
CA VAL A 94 1.53 8.88 20.73
C VAL A 94 1.22 7.50 21.31
N PHE A 95 1.51 6.42 20.59
CA PHE A 95 1.32 5.06 21.10
C PHE A 95 2.48 4.57 21.97
N LYS A 96 3.64 5.18 21.89
CA LYS A 96 4.86 4.71 22.56
C LYS A 96 4.68 4.33 24.04
N PRO A 97 3.98 5.15 24.88
CA PRO A 97 3.84 4.82 26.31
C PRO A 97 3.07 3.55 26.61
N PHE A 98 2.24 3.07 25.66
CA PHE A 98 1.37 1.90 25.86
C PHE A 98 1.39 0.93 24.70
N ALA A 99 2.44 1.01 23.85
CA ALA A 99 2.56 0.20 22.63
C ALA A 99 2.48 -1.31 22.88
N SER A 100 3.08 -1.78 23.97
CA SER A 100 3.06 -3.21 24.32
C SER A 100 1.67 -3.74 24.72
N ASN A 101 0.74 -2.85 25.06
CA ASN A 101 -0.61 -3.19 25.50
C ASN A 101 -1.65 -3.03 24.40
N ILE A 102 -1.30 -2.45 23.24
CA ILE A 102 -2.24 -2.26 22.15
C ILE A 102 -2.57 -3.59 21.49
N MET A 103 -3.84 -3.94 21.49
CA MET A 103 -4.38 -5.13 20.82
C MET A 103 -4.67 -4.82 19.35
N TYR A 104 -5.33 -3.70 19.09
CA TYR A 104 -5.65 -3.22 17.75
C TYR A 104 -5.95 -1.72 17.73
N VAL A 105 -5.94 -1.18 16.53
CA VAL A 105 -6.29 0.21 16.23
C VAL A 105 -7.41 0.21 15.21
N GLN A 106 -8.40 1.06 15.39
CA GLN A 106 -9.53 1.22 14.46
C GLN A 106 -9.76 2.70 14.12
N LYS A 107 -10.21 2.92 12.90
CA LYS A 107 -10.81 4.21 12.51
C LYS A 107 -12.32 4.10 12.63
N LYS A 108 -12.92 5.03 13.34
CA LYS A 108 -14.36 5.10 13.58
C LYS A 108 -14.95 6.43 13.12
N ILE A 109 -16.24 6.45 12.87
CA ILE A 109 -16.98 7.64 12.49
C ILE A 109 -18.10 7.90 13.49
N ARG A 110 -18.33 9.19 13.79
CA ARG A 110 -19.44 9.65 14.64
C ARG A 110 -20.64 10.05 13.79
N SER A 111 -21.79 10.19 14.42
CA SER A 111 -23.05 10.63 13.77
C SER A 111 -22.96 12.02 13.13
N ASP A 112 -22.05 12.88 13.60
CA ASP A 112 -21.77 14.21 13.05
C ASP A 112 -20.79 14.21 11.86
N ASN A 113 -20.45 13.03 11.32
CA ASN A 113 -19.46 12.84 10.25
C ASN A 113 -18.02 13.23 10.60
N THR A 114 -17.68 13.32 11.89
CA THR A 114 -16.28 13.36 12.30
C THR A 114 -15.73 11.94 12.47
N GLU A 115 -14.47 11.76 12.16
CA GLU A 115 -13.76 10.50 12.32
C GLU A 115 -12.77 10.58 13.48
N TYR A 116 -12.38 9.44 14.01
CA TYR A 116 -11.38 9.35 15.05
C TYR A 116 -10.68 8.00 15.04
N ILE A 117 -9.48 7.99 15.61
CA ILE A 117 -8.72 6.76 15.85
C ILE A 117 -8.94 6.31 17.27
N VAL A 118 -9.17 5.03 17.47
CA VAL A 118 -9.22 4.38 18.78
C VAL A 118 -8.17 3.27 18.83
N ALA A 119 -7.36 3.28 19.88
CA ALA A 119 -6.46 2.20 20.21
C ALA A 119 -7.04 1.39 21.36
N ARG A 120 -7.26 0.11 21.14
CA ARG A 120 -7.77 -0.80 22.17
C ARG A 120 -6.63 -1.50 22.88
N THR A 121 -6.59 -1.36 24.18
CA THR A 121 -5.69 -2.11 25.07
C THR A 121 -6.45 -3.20 25.80
N TYR A 122 -5.75 -4.02 26.58
CA TYR A 122 -6.40 -5.05 27.41
C TYR A 122 -7.36 -4.48 28.45
N LYS A 123 -7.15 -3.25 28.90
CA LYS A 123 -7.95 -2.61 29.95
C LYS A 123 -8.88 -1.52 29.42
N ASP A 124 -8.39 -0.71 28.50
CA ASP A 124 -9.03 0.55 28.10
C ASP A 124 -9.10 0.74 26.60
N SER A 125 -9.92 1.70 26.20
CA SER A 125 -9.90 2.27 24.84
C SER A 125 -9.36 3.69 24.93
N ILE A 126 -8.36 4.01 24.10
CA ILE A 126 -7.76 5.33 24.03
C ILE A 126 -8.27 5.99 22.76
N ILE A 127 -8.98 7.10 22.91
CA ILE A 127 -9.62 7.84 21.83
C ILE A 127 -8.76 9.05 21.51
N PHE A 128 -8.38 9.19 20.24
CA PHE A 128 -7.61 10.33 19.74
C PHE A 128 -8.54 11.46 19.26
N PRO A 129 -8.01 12.69 19.10
CA PRO A 129 -8.81 13.84 18.67
C PRO A 129 -9.56 13.58 17.37
N TYR A 130 -10.79 14.09 17.29
CA TYR A 130 -11.64 13.97 16.12
C TYR A 130 -11.12 14.83 14.97
N PHE A 131 -11.36 14.36 13.74
CA PHE A 131 -11.00 15.06 12.52
C PHE A 131 -12.14 14.97 11.50
N THR A 132 -12.13 15.86 10.52
CA THR A 132 -13.13 15.88 9.46
C THR A 132 -13.05 14.62 8.61
N LYS A 133 -14.18 14.01 8.29
CA LYS A 133 -14.29 12.82 7.46
C LYS A 133 -13.47 12.96 6.17
N GLY A 134 -12.66 11.95 5.90
CA GLY A 134 -11.87 11.86 4.67
C GLY A 134 -10.61 12.73 4.62
N THR A 135 -10.23 13.39 5.72
CA THR A 135 -9.04 14.25 5.76
C THR A 135 -7.78 13.56 6.24
N MET A 136 -7.90 12.54 7.09
CA MET A 136 -6.76 11.80 7.67
C MET A 136 -7.00 10.30 7.62
N TYR A 137 -5.91 9.54 7.68
CA TYR A 137 -5.94 8.07 7.73
C TYR A 137 -6.78 7.45 6.59
N LYS A 138 -6.64 8.01 5.39
CA LYS A 138 -7.44 7.61 4.22
C LYS A 138 -7.25 6.16 3.81
N GLY A 139 -6.08 5.60 4.09
CA GLY A 139 -5.80 4.19 3.81
C GLY A 139 -6.47 3.21 4.76
N MET A 140 -6.89 3.66 5.94
CA MET A 140 -7.58 2.82 6.90
C MET A 140 -9.08 2.75 6.58
N LYS A 141 -9.62 1.55 6.53
CA LYS A 141 -11.07 1.34 6.38
C LYS A 141 -11.77 1.49 7.74
N LEU A 142 -12.99 2.04 7.72
CA LEU A 142 -13.80 2.19 8.91
C LEU A 142 -14.12 0.83 9.57
N GLU A 143 -14.09 0.78 10.89
CA GLU A 143 -14.43 -0.39 11.72
C GLU A 143 -13.51 -1.61 11.54
N VAL A 144 -12.46 -1.52 10.74
CA VAL A 144 -11.47 -2.59 10.56
C VAL A 144 -10.43 -2.49 11.67
N LYS A 145 -10.11 -3.64 12.27
CA LYS A 145 -9.07 -3.76 13.32
C LYS A 145 -7.71 -3.96 12.67
N TYR A 146 -6.78 -3.08 12.98
CA TYR A 146 -5.40 -3.18 12.50
C TYR A 146 -4.45 -3.39 13.67
N THR A 147 -3.49 -4.28 13.51
CA THR A 147 -2.36 -4.39 14.46
C THR A 147 -1.34 -3.27 14.17
N LEU A 148 -0.48 -2.98 15.13
CA LEU A 148 0.62 -2.03 14.90
C LEU A 148 1.52 -2.47 13.74
N LYS A 149 1.74 -3.77 13.61
CA LYS A 149 2.52 -4.36 12.52
C LYS A 149 1.90 -4.06 11.15
N GLU A 150 0.58 -4.26 11.02
CA GLU A 150 -0.16 -3.96 9.79
C GLU A 150 -0.13 -2.48 9.43
N LEU A 151 -0.09 -1.61 10.43
CA LEU A 151 0.06 -0.16 10.25
C LEU A 151 1.51 0.26 9.96
N GLY A 152 2.45 -0.68 9.97
CA GLY A 152 3.87 -0.39 9.76
C GLY A 152 4.53 0.35 10.93
N ILE A 153 3.92 0.30 12.11
CA ILE A 153 4.46 0.92 13.33
C ILE A 153 5.33 -0.10 14.07
N LYS A 154 6.61 0.19 14.13
CA LYS A 154 7.61 -0.66 14.80
C LYS A 154 8.34 0.14 15.86
N TYR A 155 8.59 -0.50 16.99
CA TYR A 155 9.45 0.02 18.04
C TYR A 155 10.70 -0.86 18.12
N ASN A 156 11.85 -0.23 18.15
CA ASN A 156 13.09 -0.95 18.41
C ASN A 156 13.11 -1.36 19.88
N GLU A 157 13.28 -2.63 20.11
CA GLU A 157 13.51 -3.16 21.45
C GLU A 157 14.90 -2.81 21.96
#